data_cff299cc5141217c36badcd61c4b864c
#
_entry.id   cff299cc5141217c36badcd61c4b864c
#
_cell.length_a   1.000
_cell.length_b   1.000
_cell.length_c   1.000
_cell.angle_alpha   90.00
_cell.angle_beta   90.00
_cell.angle_gamma   90.00
#
_symmetry.space_group_name_H-M   'P 1'
#
loop_
_entity.id
_entity.type
_entity.pdbx_description
1 polymer ?
#
loop_
_entity_poly.entity_id
_entity_poly.type
_entity_poly.pdbx_seq_one_letter_code
_entity_poly.pdbx_strand_id
1 'polypeptide(L)'
;MLYTEDTRIAALAVHIVGNKAKDEPLLVAPALSGQVGDTGLMQTLTAYFAGGFKSEEYYNLHHETDLACNEVYNFVCKVFDDRETFYDNSVNLARHLYEAGTHPQIKGGEFYVAYFTGCRFGGEAVDAVGLFKSETRDTFLDVGEQDGQLHIFSCQGIDVNKLDKGCLVFDTEREEGFAVCVVDNTNRAEARYWIDDFLHVRPRQDNYHNTHNILAMCKKYVTRHLPAEFDVSKADQAEMLNETMKYFREQDSFSLDDFSEKVIRQPEVMESFTRYKQEYEQERDIRIEDEFSISDSAVRKQARAYKSVIKLDRNFHIYVHGNRNLLEQGEDEKGKFYKVYYQEEQ
;
A
#
# COMPACT_ATOMS: atom_id res chain seq x y z
N MET A 1 -3.92 8.69 -11.93
CA MET A 1 -3.89 9.70 -10.83
C MET A 1 -5.32 9.85 -10.34
N LEU A 2 -5.59 9.56 -9.07
CA LEU A 2 -6.95 9.48 -8.50
C LEU A 2 -7.60 10.86 -8.32
N TYR A 3 -6.78 11.89 -8.08
CA TYR A 3 -7.18 13.27 -7.90
C TYR A 3 -6.78 14.11 -9.12
N THR A 4 -7.67 14.98 -9.55
CA THR A 4 -7.50 15.90 -10.67
C THR A 4 -7.76 17.34 -10.21
N GLU A 5 -7.55 18.32 -11.08
CA GLU A 5 -7.95 19.70 -10.81
C GLU A 5 -9.46 19.87 -10.61
N ASP A 6 -10.25 18.90 -11.09
CA ASP A 6 -11.72 18.87 -10.96
C ASP A 6 -12.21 18.26 -9.66
N THR A 7 -11.34 17.56 -8.90
CA THR A 7 -11.72 16.90 -7.65
C THR A 7 -12.08 17.94 -6.58
N ARG A 8 -13.26 17.78 -5.98
CA ARG A 8 -13.80 18.68 -4.94
C ARG A 8 -14.39 17.88 -3.79
N ILE A 9 -14.22 18.40 -2.57
CA ILE A 9 -14.97 17.94 -1.40
C ILE A 9 -16.34 18.63 -1.44
N ALA A 10 -17.39 17.86 -1.69
CA ALA A 10 -18.76 18.35 -1.75
C ALA A 10 -19.49 18.29 -0.39
N ALA A 11 -19.10 17.36 0.48
CA ALA A 11 -19.56 17.26 1.87
C ALA A 11 -18.45 16.75 2.78
N LEU A 12 -18.43 17.19 4.04
CA LEU A 12 -17.44 16.80 5.03
C LEU A 12 -18.09 16.66 6.40
N ALA A 13 -17.86 15.53 7.07
CA ALA A 13 -18.14 15.32 8.48
C ALA A 13 -16.83 15.02 9.22
N VAL A 14 -16.70 15.54 10.46
CA VAL A 14 -15.52 15.33 11.31
C VAL A 14 -15.98 14.85 12.67
N HIS A 15 -15.53 13.67 13.08
CA HIS A 15 -15.82 13.07 14.38
C HIS A 15 -14.50 12.86 15.14
N ILE A 16 -14.57 12.69 16.46
CA ILE A 16 -13.40 12.26 17.27
C ILE A 16 -13.68 10.85 17.74
N VAL A 17 -12.87 9.90 17.29
CA VAL A 17 -12.99 8.49 17.63
C VAL A 17 -11.88 8.13 18.61
N GLY A 18 -12.25 7.99 19.90
CA GLY A 18 -11.34 7.55 20.95
C GLY A 18 -11.04 6.05 20.90
N ASN A 19 -10.20 5.57 21.82
CA ASN A 19 -9.91 4.14 21.97
C ASN A 19 -10.88 3.50 22.97
N LYS A 20 -11.75 2.62 22.47
CA LYS A 20 -12.74 1.92 23.29
C LYS A 20 -12.11 1.08 24.41
N ALA A 21 -10.96 0.44 24.16
CA ALA A 21 -10.26 -0.35 25.17
C ALA A 21 -9.64 0.48 26.31
N LYS A 22 -9.59 1.81 26.16
CA LYS A 22 -9.12 2.77 27.17
C LYS A 22 -10.24 3.66 27.73
N ASP A 23 -11.49 3.34 27.42
CA ASP A 23 -12.66 4.15 27.77
C ASP A 23 -12.59 5.61 27.25
N GLU A 24 -11.82 5.86 26.18
CA GLU A 24 -11.83 7.16 25.50
C GLU A 24 -13.13 7.32 24.71
N PRO A 25 -13.80 8.49 24.79
CA PRO A 25 -15.13 8.64 24.22
C PRO A 25 -15.15 8.74 22.68
N LEU A 26 -16.28 8.37 22.09
CA LEU A 26 -16.65 8.77 20.73
C LEU A 26 -17.40 10.12 20.80
N LEU A 27 -16.88 11.15 20.12
CA LEU A 27 -17.55 12.44 19.99
C LEU A 27 -18.02 12.61 18.55
N VAL A 28 -19.34 12.59 18.39
CA VAL A 28 -19.98 12.75 17.07
C VAL A 28 -20.26 14.24 16.85
N ALA A 29 -19.86 14.78 15.69
CA ALA A 29 -20.24 16.14 15.31
C ALA A 29 -21.77 16.27 15.21
N PRO A 30 -22.37 17.39 15.62
CA PRO A 30 -23.83 17.55 15.59
C PRO A 30 -24.40 17.79 14.19
N ALA A 31 -23.52 18.11 13.21
CA ALA A 31 -23.89 18.39 11.82
C ALA A 31 -22.66 18.26 10.91
N LEU A 32 -22.87 18.39 9.60
CA LEU A 32 -21.80 18.52 8.62
C LEU A 32 -20.95 19.76 8.88
N SER A 33 -19.69 19.73 8.45
CA SER A 33 -18.79 20.89 8.51
C SER A 33 -19.31 22.01 7.62
N GLY A 34 -19.64 23.15 8.23
CA GLY A 34 -20.02 24.38 7.50
C GLY A 34 -18.86 25.03 6.72
N GLN A 35 -17.63 24.51 6.85
CA GLN A 35 -16.41 25.07 6.25
C GLN A 35 -16.15 24.62 4.80
N VAL A 36 -17.03 23.80 4.22
CA VAL A 36 -16.90 23.33 2.81
C VAL A 36 -16.78 24.50 1.81
N GLY A 37 -17.32 25.69 2.15
CA GLY A 37 -17.16 26.94 1.39
C GLY A 37 -15.79 27.62 1.50
N ASP A 38 -14.95 27.23 2.48
CA ASP A 38 -13.58 27.75 2.60
C ASP A 38 -12.65 27.05 1.59
N THR A 39 -12.40 27.71 0.47
CA THR A 39 -11.61 27.15 -0.64
C THR A 39 -10.18 26.82 -0.21
N GLY A 40 -9.53 27.64 0.63
CA GLY A 40 -8.16 27.42 1.08
C GLY A 40 -8.05 26.19 1.99
N LEU A 41 -8.98 26.06 2.94
CA LEU A 41 -9.06 24.90 3.82
C LEU A 41 -9.37 23.63 3.02
N MET A 42 -10.33 23.69 2.09
CA MET A 42 -10.69 22.51 1.28
C MET A 42 -9.56 22.07 0.35
N GLN A 43 -8.79 22.99 -0.22
CA GLN A 43 -7.60 22.65 -1.00
C GLN A 43 -6.54 21.95 -0.11
N THR A 44 -6.30 22.45 1.08
CA THR A 44 -5.37 21.84 2.05
C THR A 44 -5.82 20.45 2.44
N LEU A 45 -7.10 20.25 2.77
CA LEU A 45 -7.66 18.93 3.12
C LEU A 45 -7.63 17.96 1.94
N THR A 46 -7.96 18.43 0.73
CA THR A 46 -7.88 17.60 -0.48
C THR A 46 -6.44 17.12 -0.71
N ALA A 47 -5.45 18.02 -0.58
CA ALA A 47 -4.03 17.68 -0.72
C ALA A 47 -3.56 16.70 0.38
N TYR A 48 -4.00 16.91 1.62
CA TYR A 48 -3.70 16.02 2.75
C TYR A 48 -4.25 14.61 2.54
N PHE A 49 -5.52 14.50 2.16
CA PHE A 49 -6.17 13.21 1.89
C PHE A 49 -5.57 12.53 0.67
N ALA A 50 -5.29 13.29 -0.41
CA ALA A 50 -4.69 12.76 -1.63
C ALA A 50 -3.27 12.24 -1.44
N GLY A 51 -2.48 12.93 -0.60
CA GLY A 51 -1.04 12.69 -0.44
C GLY A 51 -0.67 11.28 0.03
N GLY A 52 -1.61 10.57 0.62
CA GLY A 52 -1.43 9.18 1.07
C GLY A 52 -1.47 8.15 -0.04
N PHE A 53 -2.21 8.39 -1.12
CA PHE A 53 -2.49 7.39 -2.17
C PHE A 53 -1.47 7.47 -3.30
N LYS A 54 -0.32 6.81 -3.09
CA LYS A 54 0.82 6.79 -4.04
C LYS A 54 0.91 5.52 -4.88
N SER A 55 0.07 4.52 -4.60
CA SER A 55 0.08 3.21 -5.24
C SER A 55 -1.21 3.01 -6.02
N GLU A 56 -1.13 2.32 -7.15
CA GLU A 56 -2.28 1.81 -7.90
C GLU A 56 -2.74 0.43 -7.41
N GLU A 57 -2.56 0.17 -6.13
CA GLU A 57 -3.05 -1.02 -5.46
C GLU A 57 -4.49 -0.81 -5.03
N TYR A 58 -5.38 -1.59 -5.62
CA TYR A 58 -6.80 -1.54 -5.36
C TYR A 58 -7.27 -2.72 -4.54
N TYR A 59 -8.32 -2.49 -3.79
CA TYR A 59 -9.01 -3.44 -2.94
C TYR A 59 -10.49 -3.46 -3.30
N ASN A 60 -11.20 -4.47 -2.81
CA ASN A 60 -12.66 -4.49 -2.77
C ASN A 60 -13.10 -4.64 -1.32
N LEU A 61 -14.19 -3.98 -0.92
CA LEU A 61 -14.90 -4.29 0.31
C LEU A 61 -15.39 -5.74 0.23
N HIS A 62 -15.26 -6.46 1.32
CA HIS A 62 -15.52 -7.90 1.35
C HIS A 62 -16.13 -8.33 2.66
N HIS A 63 -16.82 -9.45 2.67
CA HIS A 63 -17.21 -10.17 3.87
C HIS A 63 -17.20 -11.67 3.59
N GLU A 64 -16.89 -12.50 4.59
CA GLU A 64 -16.73 -13.96 4.40
C GLU A 64 -18.00 -14.66 3.92
N THR A 65 -19.18 -14.18 4.33
CA THR A 65 -20.46 -14.79 3.99
C THR A 65 -21.16 -14.09 2.84
N ASP A 66 -21.36 -12.77 2.95
CA ASP A 66 -22.09 -11.97 1.97
C ASP A 66 -21.60 -10.53 2.06
N LEU A 67 -21.40 -9.86 0.92
CA LEU A 67 -20.97 -8.47 0.86
C LEU A 67 -21.93 -7.52 1.61
N ALA A 68 -23.22 -7.83 1.62
CA ALA A 68 -24.22 -7.11 2.41
C ALA A 68 -23.98 -7.18 3.95
N CYS A 69 -23.10 -8.04 4.44
CA CYS A 69 -22.70 -8.09 5.84
C CYS A 69 -21.52 -7.15 6.14
N ASN A 70 -20.90 -6.51 5.14
CA ASN A 70 -19.89 -5.48 5.35
C ASN A 70 -20.57 -4.14 5.68
N GLU A 71 -20.30 -3.61 6.88
CA GLU A 71 -20.94 -2.38 7.37
C GLU A 71 -20.55 -1.16 6.54
N VAL A 72 -19.25 -1.02 6.20
CA VAL A 72 -18.76 0.10 5.39
C VAL A 72 -19.41 0.08 4.01
N TYR A 73 -19.50 -1.09 3.38
CA TYR A 73 -20.21 -1.26 2.11
C TYR A 73 -21.63 -0.74 2.18
N ASN A 74 -22.38 -1.17 3.20
CA ASN A 74 -23.79 -0.78 3.36
C ASN A 74 -23.97 0.73 3.57
N PHE A 75 -23.10 1.36 4.36
CA PHE A 75 -23.19 2.79 4.62
C PHE A 75 -22.81 3.60 3.38
N VAL A 76 -21.79 3.17 2.65
CA VAL A 76 -21.35 3.83 1.41
C VAL A 76 -22.39 3.66 0.30
N CYS A 77 -23.02 2.49 0.15
CA CYS A 77 -24.14 2.28 -0.77
C CYS A 77 -25.27 3.31 -0.55
N LYS A 78 -25.68 3.51 0.71
CA LYS A 78 -26.74 4.48 1.04
C LYS A 78 -26.35 5.90 0.68
N VAL A 79 -25.08 6.26 0.86
CA VAL A 79 -24.56 7.60 0.49
C VAL A 79 -24.57 7.80 -1.01
N PHE A 80 -24.19 6.80 -1.82
CA PHE A 80 -24.22 6.89 -3.28
C PHE A 80 -25.64 6.88 -3.83
N ASP A 81 -26.56 6.12 -3.20
CA ASP A 81 -27.97 6.08 -3.59
C ASP A 81 -28.69 7.40 -3.25
N ASP A 82 -28.39 8.01 -2.10
CA ASP A 82 -28.98 9.27 -1.64
C ASP A 82 -28.01 10.08 -0.79
N ARG A 83 -27.50 11.18 -1.34
CA ARG A 83 -26.56 12.09 -0.68
C ARG A 83 -27.11 12.78 0.57
N GLU A 84 -28.43 12.88 0.73
CA GLU A 84 -29.02 13.45 1.95
C GLU A 84 -28.75 12.58 3.17
N THR A 85 -28.49 11.28 2.96
CA THR A 85 -28.13 10.33 4.02
C THR A 85 -26.68 10.42 4.48
N PHE A 86 -25.85 11.28 3.85
CA PHE A 86 -24.41 11.34 4.07
C PHE A 86 -24.03 11.59 5.54
N TYR A 87 -24.70 12.55 6.22
CA TYR A 87 -24.42 12.84 7.62
C TYR A 87 -24.71 11.63 8.51
N ASP A 88 -25.88 11.02 8.39
CA ASP A 88 -26.29 9.88 9.23
C ASP A 88 -25.36 8.68 9.02
N ASN A 89 -24.94 8.42 7.78
CA ASN A 89 -24.00 7.36 7.49
C ASN A 89 -22.57 7.70 7.93
N SER A 90 -22.16 8.97 7.95
CA SER A 90 -20.87 9.38 8.56
C SER A 90 -20.81 9.07 10.05
N VAL A 91 -21.94 9.29 10.77
CA VAL A 91 -22.09 8.93 12.18
C VAL A 91 -22.04 7.41 12.39
N ASN A 92 -22.70 6.64 11.52
CA ASN A 92 -22.69 5.18 11.59
C ASN A 92 -21.28 4.62 11.33
N LEU A 93 -20.54 5.18 10.35
CA LEU A 93 -19.14 4.84 10.09
C LEU A 93 -18.24 5.15 11.29
N ALA A 94 -18.44 6.30 11.95
CA ALA A 94 -17.69 6.66 13.16
C ALA A 94 -17.96 5.69 14.33
N ARG A 95 -19.22 5.26 14.51
CA ARG A 95 -19.58 4.25 15.51
C ARG A 95 -18.97 2.89 15.20
N HIS A 96 -19.04 2.46 13.95
CA HIS A 96 -18.43 1.21 13.51
C HIS A 96 -16.91 1.22 13.74
N LEU A 97 -16.22 2.33 13.39
CA LEU A 97 -14.80 2.49 13.65
C LEU A 97 -14.46 2.43 15.15
N TYR A 98 -15.31 3.03 16.01
CA TYR A 98 -15.14 2.97 17.45
C TYR A 98 -15.30 1.55 18.00
N GLU A 99 -16.30 0.80 17.49
CA GLU A 99 -16.49 -0.61 17.87
C GLU A 99 -15.35 -1.51 17.42
N ALA A 100 -14.76 -1.29 16.22
CA ALA A 100 -13.58 -1.99 15.72
C ALA A 100 -12.30 -1.71 16.53
N GLY A 101 -12.25 -0.56 17.24
CA GLY A 101 -11.10 -0.09 17.99
C GLY A 101 -10.90 -0.78 19.35
N THR A 102 -10.79 -2.11 19.40
CA THR A 102 -10.73 -2.90 20.66
C THR A 102 -9.33 -3.13 21.21
N HIS A 103 -8.27 -2.80 20.46
CA HIS A 103 -6.90 -3.05 20.90
C HIS A 103 -6.29 -1.83 21.64
N PRO A 104 -5.62 -2.00 22.80
CA PRO A 104 -5.09 -0.87 23.58
C PRO A 104 -4.06 0.02 22.87
N GLN A 105 -3.39 -0.48 21.85
CA GLN A 105 -2.38 0.30 21.09
C GLN A 105 -2.99 1.18 20.00
N ILE A 106 -4.27 0.99 19.65
CA ILE A 106 -4.96 1.88 18.72
C ILE A 106 -5.04 3.27 19.35
N LYS A 107 -4.65 4.29 18.59
CA LYS A 107 -4.75 5.68 19.03
C LYS A 107 -6.11 6.27 18.70
N GLY A 108 -6.66 7.06 19.59
CA GLY A 108 -7.77 7.95 19.30
C GLY A 108 -7.33 9.06 18.33
N GLY A 109 -8.30 9.70 17.68
CA GLY A 109 -8.01 10.81 16.78
C GLY A 109 -9.23 11.29 15.99
N GLU A 110 -9.01 12.24 15.10
CA GLU A 110 -10.04 12.75 14.20
C GLU A 110 -10.34 11.75 13.12
N PHE A 111 -11.62 11.53 12.90
CA PHE A 111 -12.16 10.73 11.80
C PHE A 111 -12.94 11.63 10.84
N TYR A 112 -12.46 11.70 9.62
CA TYR A 112 -13.06 12.49 8.55
C TYR A 112 -13.80 11.57 7.60
N VAL A 113 -15.06 11.92 7.30
CA VAL A 113 -15.82 11.33 6.21
C VAL A 113 -16.07 12.44 5.20
N ALA A 114 -15.61 12.24 3.95
CA ALA A 114 -15.70 13.24 2.89
C ALA A 114 -16.37 12.66 1.65
N TYR A 115 -17.28 13.41 1.04
CA TYR A 115 -17.83 13.09 -0.28
C TYR A 115 -17.08 13.88 -1.33
N PHE A 116 -16.47 13.19 -2.27
CA PHE A 116 -15.72 13.77 -3.36
C PHE A 116 -16.48 13.68 -4.67
N THR A 117 -16.41 14.74 -5.46
CA THR A 117 -16.86 14.76 -6.85
C THR A 117 -15.66 14.99 -7.77
N GLY A 118 -15.75 14.50 -9.02
CA GLY A 118 -14.72 14.72 -10.03
C GLY A 118 -13.42 13.93 -9.80
N CYS A 119 -13.44 12.85 -9.05
CA CYS A 119 -12.34 11.88 -9.00
C CYS A 119 -12.21 11.13 -10.33
N ARG A 120 -11.10 10.43 -10.54
CA ARG A 120 -10.90 9.60 -11.72
C ARG A 120 -10.52 8.17 -11.34
N PHE A 121 -11.20 7.22 -11.96
CA PHE A 121 -10.88 5.80 -11.89
C PHE A 121 -10.92 5.20 -13.29
N GLY A 122 -9.86 4.48 -13.71
CA GLY A 122 -9.78 3.91 -15.06
C GLY A 122 -9.86 4.91 -16.22
N GLY A 123 -9.65 6.22 -15.95
CA GLY A 123 -9.80 7.31 -16.91
C GLY A 123 -11.18 7.97 -16.92
N GLU A 124 -12.18 7.39 -16.26
CA GLU A 124 -13.54 7.90 -16.14
C GLU A 124 -13.70 8.79 -14.91
N ALA A 125 -14.59 9.79 -14.99
CA ALA A 125 -14.96 10.61 -13.86
C ALA A 125 -15.94 9.86 -12.97
N VAL A 126 -15.63 9.76 -11.68
CA VAL A 126 -16.44 9.06 -10.68
C VAL A 126 -16.51 9.88 -9.39
N ASP A 127 -17.58 9.70 -8.63
CA ASP A 127 -17.67 10.20 -7.26
C ASP A 127 -16.97 9.22 -6.30
N ALA A 128 -16.61 9.69 -5.10
CA ALA A 128 -16.00 8.83 -4.10
C ALA A 128 -16.40 9.23 -2.67
N VAL A 129 -16.47 8.25 -1.78
CA VAL A 129 -16.52 8.47 -0.34
C VAL A 129 -15.14 8.20 0.24
N GLY A 130 -14.59 9.20 0.93
CA GLY A 130 -13.30 9.13 1.61
C GLY A 130 -13.48 8.99 3.12
N LEU A 131 -12.73 8.08 3.71
CA LEU A 131 -12.65 7.82 5.15
C LEU A 131 -11.20 8.02 5.58
N PHE A 132 -10.95 8.95 6.51
CA PHE A 132 -9.57 9.29 6.92
C PHE A 132 -9.49 9.39 8.43
N LYS A 133 -8.37 8.96 9.01
CA LYS A 133 -8.13 9.08 10.44
C LYS A 133 -6.76 9.67 10.70
N SER A 134 -6.72 10.71 11.54
CA SER A 134 -5.49 11.29 12.09
C SER A 134 -5.28 10.77 13.49
N GLU A 135 -4.15 10.10 13.73
CA GLU A 135 -3.78 9.50 15.02
C GLU A 135 -2.53 10.14 15.62
N THR A 136 -1.79 10.90 14.80
CA THR A 136 -0.50 11.48 15.18
C THR A 136 -0.61 13.01 15.31
N ARG A 137 0.04 13.55 16.32
CA ARG A 137 0.20 14.99 16.53
C ARG A 137 1.66 15.36 16.44
N ASP A 138 1.95 16.40 15.66
CA ASP A 138 3.26 17.01 15.61
C ASP A 138 3.26 18.35 16.36
N THR A 139 4.42 18.76 16.91
CA THR A 139 4.60 20.03 17.56
C THR A 139 5.03 21.09 16.56
N PHE A 140 4.28 22.17 16.48
CA PHE A 140 4.59 23.33 15.65
C PHE A 140 5.00 24.51 16.53
N LEU A 141 5.91 25.34 16.01
CA LEU A 141 6.27 26.62 16.59
C LEU A 141 5.52 27.72 15.83
N ASP A 142 4.90 28.60 16.58
CA ASP A 142 4.29 29.82 16.09
C ASP A 142 4.96 31.03 16.74
N VAL A 143 5.08 32.13 15.99
CA VAL A 143 5.66 33.38 16.48
C VAL A 143 4.61 34.47 16.38
N GLY A 144 4.14 34.94 17.53
CA GLY A 144 3.12 35.97 17.61
C GLY A 144 3.56 37.14 18.47
N GLU A 145 2.89 38.27 18.29
CA GLU A 145 3.06 39.47 19.14
C GLU A 145 2.13 39.40 20.36
N GLN A 146 2.69 39.64 21.53
CA GLN A 146 1.94 39.80 22.76
C GLN A 146 2.56 40.94 23.58
N ASP A 147 1.78 41.93 23.96
CA ASP A 147 2.20 43.11 24.75
C ASP A 147 3.38 43.90 24.12
N GLY A 148 3.41 43.97 22.78
CA GLY A 148 4.46 44.68 22.03
C GLY A 148 5.79 43.94 21.94
N GLN A 149 5.83 42.63 22.31
CA GLN A 149 7.00 41.76 22.21
C GLN A 149 6.70 40.52 21.38
N LEU A 150 7.73 39.99 20.70
CA LEU A 150 7.63 38.73 19.96
C LEU A 150 7.83 37.55 20.91
N HIS A 151 6.88 36.66 20.94
CA HIS A 151 6.88 35.42 21.70
C HIS A 151 6.83 34.21 20.80
N ILE A 152 7.49 33.12 21.22
CA ILE A 152 7.43 31.83 20.57
C ILE A 152 6.43 30.94 21.32
N PHE A 153 5.44 30.44 20.62
CA PHE A 153 4.42 29.53 21.12
C PHE A 153 4.64 28.13 20.55
N SER A 154 4.30 27.12 21.36
CA SER A 154 4.29 25.72 20.93
C SER A 154 2.83 25.27 20.79
N CYS A 155 2.47 24.81 19.59
CA CYS A 155 1.14 24.30 19.27
C CYS A 155 1.21 22.82 18.88
N GLN A 156 0.15 22.07 19.16
CA GLN A 156 -0.02 20.69 18.70
C GLN A 156 -0.99 20.69 17.51
N GLY A 157 -0.65 19.98 16.43
CA GLY A 157 -1.48 19.92 15.23
C GLY A 157 -1.23 18.69 14.40
N ILE A 158 -1.95 18.59 13.29
CA ILE A 158 -1.81 17.53 12.31
C ILE A 158 -0.79 17.95 11.26
N ASP A 159 0.19 17.08 10.94
CA ASP A 159 1.06 17.29 9.79
C ASP A 159 0.29 16.93 8.51
N VAL A 160 -0.09 17.94 7.74
CA VAL A 160 -0.84 17.78 6.48
C VAL A 160 -0.07 17.03 5.37
N ASN A 161 1.21 16.72 5.60
CA ASN A 161 2.01 15.92 4.66
C ASN A 161 2.02 14.43 5.03
N LYS A 162 1.42 14.05 6.17
CA LYS A 162 1.42 12.68 6.69
C LYS A 162 0.01 12.21 7.00
N LEU A 163 -0.62 11.54 6.06
CA LEU A 163 -1.88 10.85 6.32
C LEU A 163 -1.60 9.55 7.09
N ASP A 164 -2.19 9.39 8.27
CA ASP A 164 -2.02 8.17 9.08
C ASP A 164 -2.80 7.01 8.46
N LYS A 165 -4.11 7.16 8.30
CA LYS A 165 -5.00 6.16 7.71
C LYS A 165 -5.95 6.81 6.72
N GLY A 166 -6.22 6.12 5.62
CA GLY A 166 -7.13 6.59 4.59
C GLY A 166 -7.77 5.44 3.81
N CYS A 167 -8.98 5.69 3.35
CA CYS A 167 -9.70 4.85 2.43
C CYS A 167 -10.48 5.74 1.46
N LEU A 168 -10.45 5.40 0.18
CA LEU A 168 -11.30 5.98 -0.85
C LEU A 168 -12.10 4.87 -1.48
N VAL A 169 -13.42 5.00 -1.43
CA VAL A 169 -14.37 4.10 -2.07
C VAL A 169 -14.93 4.83 -3.28
N PHE A 170 -14.66 4.35 -4.48
CA PHE A 170 -15.13 4.94 -5.74
C PHE A 170 -16.49 4.37 -6.11
N ASP A 171 -17.40 5.21 -6.62
CA ASP A 171 -18.73 4.80 -7.08
C ASP A 171 -18.63 4.05 -8.43
N THR A 172 -17.99 2.91 -8.39
CA THR A 172 -17.84 1.98 -9.52
C THR A 172 -17.62 0.56 -9.00
N GLU A 173 -17.98 -0.44 -9.81
CA GLU A 173 -17.83 -1.88 -9.51
C GLU A 173 -18.52 -2.28 -8.19
N ARG A 174 -19.74 -1.79 -7.99
CA ARG A 174 -20.50 -1.96 -6.75
C ARG A 174 -20.70 -3.43 -6.38
N GLU A 175 -21.06 -4.26 -7.34
CA GLU A 175 -21.34 -5.68 -7.12
C GLU A 175 -20.11 -6.48 -6.66
N GLU A 176 -18.91 -6.01 -6.99
CA GLU A 176 -17.63 -6.60 -6.54
C GLU A 176 -17.13 -6.02 -5.21
N GLY A 177 -17.87 -5.08 -4.60
CA GLY A 177 -17.49 -4.41 -3.35
C GLY A 177 -16.78 -3.09 -3.57
N PHE A 178 -17.08 -2.39 -4.65
CA PHE A 178 -16.47 -1.15 -5.12
C PHE A 178 -14.97 -1.25 -5.41
N ALA A 179 -14.46 -0.33 -6.20
CA ALA A 179 -13.02 -0.09 -6.28
C ALA A 179 -12.58 0.76 -5.08
N VAL A 180 -11.61 0.28 -4.32
CA VAL A 180 -11.18 0.89 -3.06
C VAL A 180 -9.67 1.08 -3.04
N CYS A 181 -9.22 2.28 -2.62
CA CYS A 181 -7.81 2.53 -2.26
C CYS A 181 -7.67 2.61 -0.75
N VAL A 182 -6.61 2.03 -0.21
CA VAL A 182 -6.35 2.01 1.23
C VAL A 182 -4.93 2.49 1.55
N VAL A 183 -4.82 3.28 2.62
CA VAL A 183 -3.55 3.72 3.21
C VAL A 183 -3.58 3.43 4.70
N ASP A 184 -2.53 2.78 5.20
CA ASP A 184 -2.23 2.63 6.63
C ASP A 184 -0.72 2.83 6.84
N ASN A 185 -0.35 3.99 7.40
CA ASN A 185 1.03 4.38 7.63
C ASN A 185 1.47 4.26 9.10
N THR A 186 0.56 3.94 10.03
CA THR A 186 0.82 4.08 11.45
C THR A 186 1.33 2.84 12.17
N ASN A 187 0.99 1.63 11.74
CA ASN A 187 1.52 0.43 12.41
C ASN A 187 1.58 -0.78 11.47
N ARG A 188 2.79 -1.14 11.10
CA ARG A 188 3.05 -2.28 10.19
C ARG A 188 2.91 -3.67 10.84
N ALA A 189 2.83 -3.78 12.16
CA ALA A 189 2.97 -5.07 12.85
C ALA A 189 1.82 -5.48 13.76
N GLU A 190 1.04 -4.57 14.35
CA GLU A 190 0.21 -4.93 15.50
C GLU A 190 -1.28 -4.57 15.42
N ALA A 191 -1.72 -3.74 14.50
CA ALA A 191 -3.13 -3.39 14.41
C ALA A 191 -3.56 -3.21 12.95
N ARG A 192 -3.81 -4.32 12.28
CA ARG A 192 -4.48 -4.32 10.97
C ARG A 192 -5.97 -3.95 11.10
N TYR A 193 -6.38 -3.40 12.27
CA TYR A 193 -7.79 -3.09 12.56
C TYR A 193 -8.43 -2.21 11.50
N TRP A 194 -7.65 -1.31 10.86
CA TRP A 194 -8.16 -0.45 9.80
C TRP A 194 -8.55 -1.24 8.56
N ILE A 195 -7.74 -2.20 8.17
CA ILE A 195 -7.92 -3.02 6.98
C ILE A 195 -8.86 -4.20 7.26
N ASP A 196 -8.59 -4.94 8.35
CA ASP A 196 -9.22 -6.23 8.60
C ASP A 196 -10.52 -6.08 9.43
N ASP A 197 -10.56 -5.19 10.47
CA ASP A 197 -11.70 -5.12 11.39
C ASP A 197 -12.68 -3.99 11.05
N PHE A 198 -12.20 -2.85 10.50
CA PHE A 198 -13.05 -1.73 10.16
C PHE A 198 -13.52 -1.76 8.70
N LEU A 199 -12.60 -1.83 7.75
CA LEU A 199 -12.94 -1.79 6.32
C LEU A 199 -13.39 -3.15 5.80
N HIS A 200 -12.82 -4.25 6.31
CA HIS A 200 -12.96 -5.59 5.75
C HIS A 200 -12.71 -5.60 4.25
N VAL A 201 -11.51 -5.22 3.85
CA VAL A 201 -11.09 -5.20 2.43
C VAL A 201 -10.13 -6.32 2.12
N ARG A 202 -10.19 -6.80 0.89
CA ARG A 202 -9.21 -7.73 0.32
C ARG A 202 -8.56 -7.13 -0.92
N PRO A 203 -7.27 -7.45 -1.19
CA PRO A 203 -6.63 -7.04 -2.43
C PRO A 203 -7.42 -7.51 -3.64
N ARG A 204 -7.59 -6.62 -4.62
CA ARG A 204 -8.23 -6.93 -5.88
C ARG A 204 -7.33 -7.87 -6.68
N GLN A 205 -7.93 -8.91 -7.27
CA GLN A 205 -7.21 -9.83 -8.15
C GLN A 205 -7.14 -9.25 -9.57
N ASP A 206 -6.17 -8.38 -9.80
CA ASP A 206 -5.93 -7.70 -11.06
C ASP A 206 -4.46 -7.83 -11.50
N ASN A 207 -4.11 -7.17 -12.59
CA ASN A 207 -2.73 -7.17 -13.12
C ASN A 207 -1.70 -6.65 -12.11
N TYR A 208 -2.08 -5.67 -11.26
CA TYR A 208 -1.20 -5.20 -10.19
C TYR A 208 -0.94 -6.30 -9.16
N HIS A 209 -1.99 -6.97 -8.71
CA HIS A 209 -1.92 -8.07 -7.76
C HIS A 209 -1.07 -9.23 -8.31
N ASN A 210 -1.34 -9.65 -9.56
CA ASN A 210 -0.58 -10.71 -10.23
C ASN A 210 0.91 -10.34 -10.34
N THR A 211 1.23 -9.13 -10.83
CA THR A 211 2.62 -8.63 -10.94
C THR A 211 3.32 -8.55 -9.58
N HIS A 212 2.62 -8.04 -8.56
CA HIS A 212 3.16 -7.93 -7.20
C HIS A 212 3.51 -9.30 -6.61
N ASN A 213 2.57 -10.24 -6.71
CA ASN A 213 2.71 -11.56 -6.09
C ASN A 213 3.74 -12.43 -6.80
N ILE A 214 3.78 -12.44 -8.14
CA ILE A 214 4.79 -13.20 -8.88
C ILE A 214 6.20 -12.68 -8.57
N LEU A 215 6.40 -11.36 -8.51
CA LEU A 215 7.68 -10.78 -8.12
C LEU A 215 8.05 -11.13 -6.66
N ALA A 216 7.11 -11.01 -5.72
CA ALA A 216 7.37 -11.40 -4.33
C ALA A 216 7.73 -12.88 -4.18
N MET A 217 7.04 -13.74 -4.95
CA MET A 217 7.28 -15.18 -5.01
C MET A 217 8.65 -15.48 -5.63
N CYS A 218 8.99 -14.91 -6.80
CA CYS A 218 10.28 -15.09 -7.46
C CYS A 218 11.43 -14.73 -6.52
N LYS A 219 11.33 -13.60 -5.82
CA LYS A 219 12.34 -13.20 -4.85
C LYS A 219 12.51 -14.23 -3.73
N LYS A 220 11.40 -14.71 -3.15
CA LYS A 220 11.44 -15.71 -2.06
C LYS A 220 12.01 -17.03 -2.57
N TYR A 221 11.62 -17.44 -3.79
CA TYR A 221 12.17 -18.61 -4.45
C TYR A 221 13.70 -18.50 -4.61
N VAL A 222 14.19 -17.48 -5.29
CA VAL A 222 15.63 -17.31 -5.59
C VAL A 222 16.47 -17.17 -4.34
N THR A 223 15.96 -16.50 -3.30
CA THR A 223 16.79 -16.22 -2.10
C THR A 223 16.73 -17.30 -1.05
N ARG A 224 15.70 -18.15 -1.02
CA ARG A 224 15.46 -19.13 0.04
C ARG A 224 15.27 -20.56 -0.46
N HIS A 225 14.40 -20.77 -1.46
CA HIS A 225 14.04 -22.11 -1.91
C HIS A 225 15.11 -22.69 -2.84
N LEU A 226 15.51 -21.96 -3.86
CA LEU A 226 16.52 -22.37 -4.83
C LEU A 226 17.85 -22.82 -4.19
N PRO A 227 18.47 -22.09 -3.24
CA PRO A 227 19.71 -22.53 -2.59
C PRO A 227 19.52 -23.69 -1.59
N ALA A 228 18.30 -24.05 -1.24
CA ALA A 228 18.02 -25.23 -0.41
C ALA A 228 17.91 -26.51 -1.25
N GLU A 229 17.57 -26.41 -2.53
CA GLU A 229 17.34 -27.53 -3.43
C GLU A 229 18.51 -27.72 -4.42
N PHE A 230 19.21 -26.63 -4.80
CA PHE A 230 20.29 -26.62 -5.76
C PHE A 230 21.55 -25.95 -5.23
N ASP A 231 22.70 -26.39 -5.72
CA ASP A 231 23.99 -25.74 -5.41
C ASP A 231 24.16 -24.46 -6.26
N VAL A 232 23.66 -23.34 -5.72
CA VAL A 232 23.69 -22.03 -6.37
C VAL A 232 24.44 -21.02 -5.50
N SER A 233 25.34 -20.28 -6.11
CA SER A 233 26.10 -19.22 -5.43
C SER A 233 25.24 -17.98 -5.17
N LYS A 234 25.70 -17.10 -4.28
CA LYS A 234 25.06 -15.77 -4.09
C LYS A 234 25.11 -14.91 -5.35
N ALA A 235 26.11 -15.12 -6.19
CA ALA A 235 26.24 -14.42 -7.45
C ALA A 235 25.19 -14.88 -8.46
N ASP A 236 24.91 -16.20 -8.54
CA ASP A 236 23.86 -16.76 -9.42
C ASP A 236 22.46 -16.32 -8.95
N GLN A 237 22.23 -16.27 -7.63
CA GLN A 237 20.98 -15.71 -7.07
C GLN A 237 20.82 -14.23 -7.46
N ALA A 238 21.89 -13.42 -7.38
CA ALA A 238 21.87 -12.01 -7.76
C ALA A 238 21.60 -11.82 -9.26
N GLU A 239 22.20 -12.66 -10.12
CA GLU A 239 21.94 -12.67 -11.56
C GLU A 239 20.48 -12.99 -11.86
N MET A 240 19.92 -14.05 -11.29
CA MET A 240 18.52 -14.44 -11.50
C MET A 240 17.55 -13.35 -11.03
N LEU A 241 17.84 -12.65 -9.93
CA LEU A 241 17.05 -11.51 -9.48
C LEU A 241 17.11 -10.32 -10.46
N ASN A 242 18.28 -10.06 -11.04
CA ASN A 242 18.46 -9.01 -12.04
C ASN A 242 17.73 -9.34 -13.34
N GLU A 243 17.86 -10.57 -13.85
CA GLU A 243 17.16 -11.03 -15.04
C GLU A 243 15.64 -11.03 -14.84
N THR A 244 15.16 -11.41 -13.64
CA THR A 244 13.74 -11.27 -13.28
C THR A 244 13.29 -9.82 -13.41
N MET A 245 14.00 -8.87 -12.79
CA MET A 245 13.61 -7.45 -12.86
C MET A 245 13.74 -6.86 -14.26
N LYS A 246 14.69 -7.33 -15.05
CA LYS A 246 14.84 -6.95 -16.45
C LYS A 246 13.66 -7.41 -17.27
N TYR A 247 13.26 -8.67 -17.14
CA TYR A 247 12.09 -9.25 -17.81
C TYR A 247 10.84 -8.40 -17.55
N PHE A 248 10.53 -8.11 -16.29
CA PHE A 248 9.36 -7.33 -15.91
C PHE A 248 9.41 -5.84 -16.31
N ARG A 249 10.58 -5.31 -16.67
CA ARG A 249 10.71 -3.93 -17.18
C ARG A 249 10.67 -3.84 -18.70
N GLU A 250 11.01 -4.91 -19.40
CA GLU A 250 11.14 -4.93 -20.85
C GLU A 250 9.92 -5.56 -21.55
N GLN A 251 9.09 -6.31 -20.83
CA GLN A 251 7.89 -6.95 -21.37
C GLN A 251 6.61 -6.22 -20.92
N ASP A 252 5.63 -6.12 -21.81
CA ASP A 252 4.31 -5.57 -21.50
C ASP A 252 3.38 -6.61 -20.85
N SER A 253 3.65 -7.91 -21.07
CA SER A 253 2.88 -9.03 -20.53
C SER A 253 3.79 -10.10 -19.96
N PHE A 254 3.30 -10.74 -18.91
CA PHE A 254 3.91 -11.92 -18.29
C PHE A 254 3.31 -13.18 -18.90
N SER A 255 4.14 -14.15 -19.20
CA SER A 255 3.77 -15.56 -19.42
C SER A 255 4.72 -16.43 -18.62
N LEU A 256 4.18 -17.38 -17.87
CA LEU A 256 4.96 -18.29 -17.01
C LEU A 256 5.96 -19.11 -17.83
N ASP A 257 5.54 -19.59 -19.01
CA ASP A 257 6.39 -20.38 -19.89
C ASP A 257 7.54 -19.51 -20.45
N ASP A 258 7.22 -18.34 -21.01
CA ASP A 258 8.22 -17.41 -21.56
C ASP A 258 9.21 -16.92 -20.48
N PHE A 259 8.72 -16.62 -19.27
CA PHE A 259 9.56 -16.27 -18.13
C PHE A 259 10.49 -17.43 -17.74
N SER A 260 9.97 -18.64 -17.68
CA SER A 260 10.74 -19.82 -17.33
C SER A 260 11.85 -20.08 -18.35
N GLU A 261 11.57 -19.97 -19.63
CA GLU A 261 12.55 -20.14 -20.72
C GLU A 261 13.62 -19.05 -20.73
N LYS A 262 13.25 -17.77 -20.53
CA LYS A 262 14.16 -16.63 -20.63
C LYS A 262 14.99 -16.39 -19.38
N VAL A 263 14.41 -16.59 -18.19
CA VAL A 263 15.01 -16.25 -16.91
C VAL A 263 15.56 -17.47 -16.17
N ILE A 264 14.78 -18.55 -16.06
CA ILE A 264 15.17 -19.74 -15.28
C ILE A 264 16.08 -20.64 -16.10
N ARG A 265 15.71 -20.97 -17.34
CA ARG A 265 16.46 -21.67 -18.38
C ARG A 265 16.74 -23.17 -18.13
N GLN A 266 16.96 -23.59 -16.90
CA GLN A 266 17.29 -24.98 -16.56
C GLN A 266 16.02 -25.80 -16.28
N PRO A 267 15.76 -26.91 -17.00
CA PRO A 267 14.52 -27.68 -16.86
C PRO A 267 14.21 -28.12 -15.43
N GLU A 268 15.19 -28.59 -14.70
CA GLU A 268 15.03 -29.04 -13.31
C GLU A 268 14.61 -27.89 -12.38
N VAL A 269 15.16 -26.68 -12.62
CA VAL A 269 14.82 -25.47 -11.87
C VAL A 269 13.43 -24.95 -12.28
N MET A 270 13.03 -25.09 -13.55
CA MET A 270 11.68 -24.76 -14.02
C MET A 270 10.61 -25.62 -13.33
N GLU A 271 10.86 -26.92 -13.23
CA GLU A 271 9.95 -27.83 -12.51
C GLU A 271 9.83 -27.46 -11.03
N SER A 272 10.96 -27.18 -10.38
CA SER A 272 11.00 -26.72 -8.99
C SER A 272 10.26 -25.40 -8.81
N PHE A 273 10.42 -24.44 -9.73
CA PHE A 273 9.74 -23.13 -9.71
C PHE A 273 8.23 -23.27 -9.84
N THR A 274 7.76 -24.11 -10.78
CA THR A 274 6.33 -24.38 -10.99
C THR A 274 5.69 -25.03 -9.74
N ARG A 275 6.37 -26.01 -9.13
CA ARG A 275 5.94 -26.64 -7.88
C ARG A 275 5.87 -25.61 -6.75
N TYR A 276 6.91 -24.79 -6.60
CA TYR A 276 6.95 -23.72 -5.59
C TYR A 276 5.83 -22.67 -5.78
N LYS A 277 5.47 -22.34 -7.04
CA LYS A 277 4.33 -21.46 -7.32
C LYS A 277 3.04 -22.02 -6.73
N GLN A 278 2.75 -23.32 -6.96
CA GLN A 278 1.56 -23.97 -6.42
C GLN A 278 1.54 -23.99 -4.89
N GLU A 279 2.68 -24.28 -4.26
CA GLU A 279 2.82 -24.24 -2.80
C GLU A 279 2.61 -22.83 -2.24
N TYR A 280 3.18 -21.82 -2.88
CA TYR A 280 3.06 -20.41 -2.50
C TYR A 280 1.61 -19.90 -2.60
N GLU A 281 0.89 -20.30 -3.64
CA GLU A 281 -0.53 -19.99 -3.82
C GLU A 281 -1.40 -20.63 -2.73
N GLN A 282 -1.15 -21.88 -2.41
CA GLN A 282 -1.88 -22.62 -1.36
C GLN A 282 -1.61 -22.05 0.03
N GLU A 283 -0.32 -21.78 0.38
CA GLU A 283 0.04 -21.21 1.69
C GLU A 283 -0.60 -19.85 1.96
N ARG A 284 -0.92 -19.09 0.90
CA ARG A 284 -1.39 -17.70 1.02
C ARG A 284 -2.85 -17.51 0.64
N ASP A 285 -3.50 -18.58 0.22
CA ASP A 285 -4.87 -18.54 -0.31
C ASP A 285 -5.03 -17.47 -1.41
N ILE A 286 -4.08 -17.46 -2.36
CA ILE A 286 -4.07 -16.56 -3.52
C ILE A 286 -3.94 -17.36 -4.81
N ARG A 287 -4.33 -16.75 -5.92
CA ARG A 287 -4.08 -17.26 -7.26
C ARG A 287 -3.26 -16.23 -8.04
N ILE A 288 -2.22 -16.69 -8.73
CA ILE A 288 -1.41 -15.90 -9.66
C ILE A 288 -1.68 -16.47 -11.06
N GLU A 289 -2.21 -15.65 -11.94
CA GLU A 289 -2.46 -16.09 -13.32
C GLU A 289 -1.15 -16.41 -14.05
N ASP A 290 -1.18 -17.38 -14.95
CA ASP A 290 -0.01 -17.77 -15.73
C ASP A 290 0.27 -16.80 -16.88
N GLU A 291 -0.75 -16.01 -17.28
CA GLU A 291 -0.64 -14.96 -18.30
C GLU A 291 -1.42 -13.72 -17.85
N PHE A 292 -0.79 -12.53 -17.87
CA PHE A 292 -1.41 -11.26 -17.53
C PHE A 292 -0.59 -10.07 -18.06
N SER A 293 -1.19 -8.88 -18.15
CA SER A 293 -0.47 -7.65 -18.45
C SER A 293 0.35 -7.17 -17.25
N ILE A 294 1.61 -6.83 -17.47
CA ILE A 294 2.49 -6.37 -16.39
C ILE A 294 2.10 -4.98 -15.92
N SER A 295 1.97 -4.81 -14.60
CA SER A 295 1.72 -3.51 -13.98
C SER A 295 3.03 -2.79 -13.65
N ASP A 296 3.33 -1.71 -14.36
CA ASP A 296 4.51 -0.86 -14.13
C ASP A 296 4.60 -0.33 -12.68
N SER A 297 3.46 -0.01 -12.07
CA SER A 297 3.41 0.50 -10.71
C SER A 297 3.81 -0.57 -9.69
N ALA A 298 3.38 -1.83 -9.90
CA ALA A 298 3.80 -2.97 -9.08
C ALA A 298 5.30 -3.27 -9.26
N VAL A 299 5.81 -3.21 -10.50
CA VAL A 299 7.25 -3.37 -10.79
C VAL A 299 8.08 -2.32 -10.07
N ARG A 300 7.71 -1.02 -10.16
CA ARG A 300 8.41 0.07 -9.46
C ARG A 300 8.40 -0.11 -7.94
N LYS A 301 7.29 -0.55 -7.35
CA LYS A 301 7.17 -0.82 -5.91
C LYS A 301 8.10 -1.96 -5.48
N GLN A 302 8.13 -3.06 -6.25
CA GLN A 302 8.95 -4.23 -5.96
C GLN A 302 10.44 -4.03 -6.23
N ALA A 303 10.83 -3.15 -7.17
CA ALA A 303 12.23 -2.90 -7.54
C ALA A 303 13.15 -2.58 -6.35
N ARG A 304 12.61 -1.88 -5.32
CA ARG A 304 13.37 -1.58 -4.10
C ARG A 304 13.74 -2.83 -3.30
N ALA A 305 12.94 -3.88 -3.41
CA ALA A 305 13.14 -5.15 -2.71
C ALA A 305 14.12 -6.08 -3.45
N TYR A 306 14.35 -5.84 -4.74
CA TYR A 306 15.20 -6.64 -5.63
C TYR A 306 16.67 -6.19 -5.68
N LYS A 307 17.12 -5.45 -4.68
CA LYS A 307 18.53 -5.07 -4.60
C LYS A 307 19.40 -6.31 -4.47
N SER A 308 20.21 -6.58 -5.49
CA SER A 308 21.16 -7.69 -5.51
C SER A 308 22.42 -7.30 -4.72
N VAL A 309 22.45 -7.69 -3.45
CA VAL A 309 23.56 -7.38 -2.54
C VAL A 309 24.17 -8.66 -2.02
N ILE A 310 25.42 -8.89 -2.30
CA ILE A 310 26.23 -9.94 -1.67
C ILE A 310 26.83 -9.35 -0.40
N LYS A 311 26.44 -9.86 0.74
CA LYS A 311 26.99 -9.45 2.03
C LYS A 311 28.10 -10.43 2.41
N LEU A 312 29.31 -9.92 2.62
CA LEU A 312 30.46 -10.68 3.05
C LEU A 312 30.83 -10.25 4.47
N ASP A 313 30.66 -11.13 5.43
CA ASP A 313 30.85 -10.89 6.86
C ASP A 313 30.13 -9.62 7.35
N ARG A 314 30.79 -8.84 8.24
CA ARG A 314 30.28 -7.56 8.71
C ARG A 314 30.87 -6.36 7.95
N ASN A 315 31.87 -6.59 7.08
CA ASN A 315 32.73 -5.56 6.57
C ASN A 315 32.49 -5.16 5.11
N PHE A 316 31.95 -6.08 4.28
CA PHE A 316 31.83 -5.85 2.84
C PHE A 316 30.42 -6.13 2.32
N HIS A 317 29.93 -5.21 1.50
CA HIS A 317 28.73 -5.38 0.70
C HIS A 317 29.06 -5.13 -0.77
N ILE A 318 28.82 -6.13 -1.63
CA ILE A 318 28.97 -5.99 -3.08
C ILE A 318 27.59 -5.81 -3.67
N TYR A 319 27.36 -4.68 -4.34
CA TYR A 319 26.13 -4.39 -5.08
C TYR A 319 26.32 -4.85 -6.52
N VAL A 320 25.55 -5.84 -6.98
CA VAL A 320 25.67 -6.39 -8.33
C VAL A 320 24.57 -5.76 -9.19
N HIS A 321 24.94 -4.86 -10.09
CA HIS A 321 24.00 -4.16 -10.98
C HIS A 321 24.01 -4.66 -12.43
N GLY A 322 24.89 -5.61 -12.77
CA GLY A 322 25.08 -6.02 -14.14
C GLY A 322 25.70 -7.41 -14.29
N ASN A 323 26.53 -7.56 -15.29
CA ASN A 323 27.04 -8.81 -15.81
C ASN A 323 27.74 -9.68 -14.74
N ARG A 324 27.17 -10.86 -14.48
CA ARG A 324 27.68 -11.91 -13.59
C ARG A 324 29.12 -12.33 -13.95
N ASN A 325 29.46 -12.31 -15.25
CA ASN A 325 30.78 -12.75 -15.75
C ASN A 325 31.94 -11.85 -15.26
N LEU A 326 31.66 -10.66 -14.71
CA LEU A 326 32.63 -9.78 -14.09
C LEU A 326 32.88 -10.13 -12.61
N LEU A 327 32.22 -11.17 -12.08
CA LEU A 327 32.33 -11.59 -10.68
C LEU A 327 32.73 -13.05 -10.62
N GLU A 328 33.92 -13.35 -10.14
CA GLU A 328 34.46 -14.68 -9.94
C GLU A 328 34.46 -15.02 -8.44
N GLN A 329 33.97 -16.20 -8.06
CA GLN A 329 34.02 -16.71 -6.69
C GLN A 329 35.04 -17.84 -6.61
N GLY A 330 35.87 -17.88 -5.57
CA GLY A 330 36.84 -18.93 -5.33
C GLY A 330 37.19 -19.08 -3.87
N GLU A 331 38.04 -20.05 -3.60
CA GLU A 331 38.64 -20.30 -2.29
C GLU A 331 40.16 -20.56 -2.45
N ASP A 332 40.96 -19.96 -1.59
CA ASP A 332 42.41 -20.14 -1.53
C ASP A 332 42.87 -20.37 -0.09
N GLU A 333 44.16 -20.39 0.16
CA GLU A 333 44.75 -20.60 1.48
C GLU A 333 44.34 -19.54 2.52
N LYS A 334 43.86 -18.35 2.07
CA LYS A 334 43.35 -17.25 2.93
C LYS A 334 41.88 -17.35 3.20
N GLY A 335 41.12 -18.22 2.48
CA GLY A 335 39.70 -18.44 2.60
C GLY A 335 38.94 -18.13 1.31
N LYS A 336 37.62 -17.94 1.46
CA LYS A 336 36.73 -17.64 0.32
C LYS A 336 36.89 -16.21 -0.15
N PHE A 337 36.91 -16.00 -1.46
CA PHE A 337 37.03 -14.67 -2.06
C PHE A 337 36.03 -14.44 -3.19
N TYR A 338 35.73 -13.16 -3.46
CA TYR A 338 35.16 -12.67 -4.71
C TYR A 338 36.17 -11.81 -5.44
N LYS A 339 36.35 -12.05 -6.74
CA LYS A 339 37.19 -11.27 -7.62
C LYS A 339 36.29 -10.51 -8.60
N VAL A 340 36.45 -9.19 -8.61
CA VAL A 340 35.62 -8.28 -9.40
C VAL A 340 36.46 -7.73 -10.54
N TYR A 341 36.01 -7.90 -11.78
CA TYR A 341 36.61 -7.32 -12.96
C TYR A 341 35.89 -6.01 -13.32
N TYR A 342 36.63 -4.95 -13.57
CA TYR A 342 36.09 -3.65 -13.94
C TYR A 342 36.93 -3.01 -15.04
N GLN A 343 36.35 -2.06 -15.79
CA GLN A 343 37.03 -1.35 -16.88
C GLN A 343 37.56 0.01 -16.44
N GLU A 344 36.78 0.73 -15.62
CA GLU A 344 37.12 2.08 -15.14
C GLU A 344 36.79 2.21 -13.66
N GLU A 345 37.63 2.89 -12.92
CA GLU A 345 37.40 3.31 -11.54
C GLU A 345 36.90 4.76 -11.57
N GLN A 346 35.79 5.02 -10.87
CA GLN A 346 35.17 6.36 -10.79
C GLN A 346 35.43 7.02 -9.45
#